data_0dabbacc57029bec0173851dde8304c8
#
_entry.id   0dabbacc57029bec0173851dde8304c8
#
_cell.length_a   1.000
_cell.length_b   1.000
_cell.length_c   1.000
_cell.angle_alpha   90.00
_cell.angle_beta   90.00
_cell.angle_gamma   90.00
#
_symmetry.space_group_name_H-M   'P 1'
#
loop_
_entity.id
_entity.type
_entity.pdbx_description
1 polymer ?
#
loop_
_entity_poly.entity_id
_entity_poly.type
_entity_poly.pdbx_seq_one_letter_code
_entity_poly.pdbx_strand_id
1 'polypeptide(L)'
;AMFEFLEVITPGCGATWQDAGRPGWKRFGVPPGGWMDAEAARAANRLLGNAEDAVVLELALQGARFRVVADGWLAVAGASMGWPPGTARRVMRGEELAFTRHQSGVYAYLAAPGGWVAPEILGSAAVSVRSGLGRGLAKGDVISCHLDPEHPERCSAEDARSAATYPRNIEVRVWRGPQWREFSEVARETFFGTRWTVSSHIDRMGVRLTGPTIPVPPATMPSEPVLPGSVQITGGGEPVVTMRDGPTVGGYPKIVWLDDEACCRVAQVPPGGTVKFLPPDE
;
A
#
# COMPACT_ATOMS: atom_id res chain seq x y z
N ALA A 1 0.17 -15.65 24.66
CA ALA A 1 -1.29 -15.70 24.63
C ALA A 1 -1.75 -14.97 23.36
N MET A 2 -2.94 -15.29 22.87
CA MET A 2 -3.58 -14.57 21.76
C MET A 2 -4.91 -14.05 22.30
N PHE A 3 -5.23 -12.80 21.98
CA PHE A 3 -6.43 -12.15 22.49
C PHE A 3 -7.35 -11.81 21.31
N GLU A 4 -8.53 -12.43 21.25
CA GLU A 4 -9.57 -12.06 20.30
C GLU A 4 -9.97 -10.61 20.51
N PHE A 5 -9.97 -9.81 19.44
CA PHE A 5 -10.15 -8.38 19.59
C PHE A 5 -11.20 -7.78 18.64
N LEU A 6 -11.20 -8.17 17.38
CA LEU A 6 -12.20 -7.67 16.42
C LEU A 6 -12.88 -8.82 15.67
N GLU A 7 -14.17 -8.66 15.38
CA GLU A 7 -14.95 -9.46 14.42
C GLU A 7 -15.14 -8.65 13.13
N VAL A 8 -14.92 -9.27 12.00
CA VAL A 8 -15.10 -8.64 10.68
C VAL A 8 -16.59 -8.64 10.31
N ILE A 9 -17.22 -7.47 10.26
CA ILE A 9 -18.58 -7.31 9.75
C ILE A 9 -18.58 -7.28 8.22
N THR A 10 -17.63 -6.53 7.64
CA THR A 10 -17.33 -6.51 6.20
C THR A 10 -15.88 -6.06 5.97
N PRO A 11 -15.14 -6.71 5.07
CA PRO A 11 -13.78 -6.29 4.72
C PRO A 11 -13.73 -5.06 3.80
N GLY A 12 -14.87 -4.53 3.36
CA GLY A 12 -14.93 -3.41 2.42
C GLY A 12 -14.30 -3.73 1.05
N CYS A 13 -13.58 -2.78 0.48
CA CYS A 13 -12.85 -2.97 -0.77
C CYS A 13 -11.63 -3.89 -0.64
N GLY A 14 -11.16 -4.15 0.58
CA GLY A 14 -10.09 -5.08 0.90
C GLY A 14 -9.52 -4.82 2.29
N ALA A 15 -9.32 -5.89 3.04
CA ALA A 15 -8.66 -5.90 4.33
C ALA A 15 -7.70 -7.09 4.38
N THR A 16 -6.39 -6.81 4.50
CA THR A 16 -5.34 -7.83 4.45
C THR A 16 -4.27 -7.60 5.50
N TRP A 17 -3.71 -8.70 6.01
CA TRP A 17 -2.52 -8.64 6.83
C TRP A 17 -1.35 -8.15 6.01
N GLN A 18 -0.57 -7.22 6.57
CA GLN A 18 0.65 -6.74 5.96
C GLN A 18 1.73 -6.49 7.02
N ASP A 19 2.95 -6.83 6.65
CA ASP A 19 4.18 -6.55 7.38
C ASP A 19 5.23 -5.97 6.43
N ALA A 20 6.51 -6.08 6.73
CA ALA A 20 7.60 -5.61 5.84
C ALA A 20 7.70 -6.40 4.52
N GLY A 21 6.93 -7.47 4.37
CA GLY A 21 6.97 -8.35 3.19
C GLY A 21 8.07 -9.41 3.26
N ARG A 22 8.27 -10.11 2.13
CA ARG A 22 9.19 -11.25 1.99
C ARG A 22 10.29 -11.00 0.98
N PRO A 23 11.34 -10.25 1.32
CA PRO A 23 12.46 -10.00 0.41
C PRO A 23 13.20 -11.31 0.07
N GLY A 24 13.87 -11.34 -1.09
CA GLY A 24 14.71 -12.46 -1.52
C GLY A 24 14.00 -13.56 -2.33
N TRP A 25 12.68 -13.60 -2.34
CA TRP A 25 11.92 -14.66 -3.03
C TRP A 25 11.57 -14.34 -4.48
N LYS A 26 11.87 -13.13 -4.94
CA LYS A 26 11.51 -12.64 -6.26
C LYS A 26 12.07 -13.50 -7.41
N ARG A 27 13.29 -14.04 -7.25
CA ARG A 27 13.92 -14.97 -8.20
C ARG A 27 13.13 -16.27 -8.40
N PHE A 28 12.21 -16.60 -7.50
CA PHE A 28 11.33 -17.76 -7.58
C PHE A 28 9.91 -17.40 -8.06
N GLY A 29 9.70 -16.18 -8.57
CA GLY A 29 8.41 -15.73 -9.05
C GLY A 29 7.46 -15.23 -7.94
N VAL A 30 7.95 -15.07 -6.70
CA VAL A 30 7.16 -14.62 -5.57
C VAL A 30 7.32 -13.12 -5.38
N PRO A 31 6.23 -12.31 -5.44
CA PRO A 31 6.31 -10.88 -5.20
C PRO A 31 6.70 -10.58 -3.75
N PRO A 32 7.38 -9.46 -3.47
CA PRO A 32 7.80 -9.14 -2.13
C PRO A 32 6.63 -8.92 -1.16
N GLY A 33 5.48 -8.42 -1.65
CA GLY A 33 4.38 -8.05 -0.77
C GLY A 33 4.72 -6.89 0.17
N GLY A 34 4.07 -6.86 1.32
CA GLY A 34 4.30 -5.85 2.35
C GLY A 34 3.46 -4.60 2.17
N TRP A 35 3.67 -3.64 3.04
CA TRP A 35 2.89 -2.41 3.08
C TRP A 35 2.94 -1.63 1.77
N MET A 36 1.79 -1.08 1.35
CA MET A 36 1.74 -0.12 0.25
C MET A 36 2.32 1.24 0.67
N ASP A 37 2.15 1.61 1.95
CA ASP A 37 2.73 2.80 2.57
C ASP A 37 3.42 2.40 3.89
N ALA A 38 4.73 2.19 3.81
CA ALA A 38 5.52 1.69 4.93
C ALA A 38 5.58 2.68 6.11
N GLU A 39 5.62 3.98 5.84
CA GLU A 39 5.69 4.97 6.92
C GLU A 39 4.38 5.03 7.70
N ALA A 40 3.24 4.98 7.04
CA ALA A 40 1.95 4.93 7.69
C ALA A 40 1.78 3.64 8.53
N ALA A 41 2.21 2.48 8.02
CA ALA A 41 2.14 1.22 8.76
C ALA A 41 3.00 1.27 10.03
N ARG A 42 4.23 1.73 9.92
CA ARG A 42 5.13 1.93 11.07
C ARG A 42 4.58 2.94 12.08
N ALA A 43 3.98 4.02 11.58
CA ALA A 43 3.36 5.03 12.45
C ALA A 43 2.20 4.45 13.28
N ALA A 44 1.34 3.61 12.69
CA ALA A 44 0.29 2.91 13.43
C ALA A 44 0.88 2.03 14.56
N ASN A 45 1.97 1.31 14.27
CA ASN A 45 2.65 0.50 15.27
C ASN A 45 3.30 1.35 16.38
N ARG A 46 3.98 2.44 16.03
CA ARG A 46 4.62 3.34 17.02
C ARG A 46 3.62 3.92 18.02
N LEU A 47 2.40 4.22 17.59
CA LEU A 47 1.34 4.72 18.47
C LEU A 47 1.01 3.79 19.65
N LEU A 48 1.18 2.49 19.47
CA LEU A 48 0.94 1.47 20.51
C LEU A 48 2.22 0.90 21.12
N GLY A 49 3.40 1.40 20.73
CA GLY A 49 4.69 0.90 21.19
C GLY A 49 5.08 -0.47 20.61
N ASN A 50 4.41 -0.91 19.55
CA ASN A 50 4.76 -2.14 18.86
C ASN A 50 6.12 -2.03 18.15
N ALA A 51 6.75 -3.16 17.85
CA ALA A 51 7.82 -3.21 16.87
C ALA A 51 7.34 -2.59 15.54
N GLU A 52 8.21 -1.83 14.87
CA GLU A 52 7.80 -1.12 13.64
C GLU A 52 7.36 -2.06 12.51
N ASP A 53 7.87 -3.28 12.49
CA ASP A 53 7.57 -4.35 11.54
C ASP A 53 6.46 -5.30 12.00
N ALA A 54 5.82 -5.04 13.14
CA ALA A 54 4.68 -5.83 13.60
C ALA A 54 3.55 -5.84 12.55
N VAL A 55 2.84 -6.95 12.47
CA VAL A 55 1.73 -7.11 11.51
C VAL A 55 0.65 -6.06 11.76
N VAL A 56 0.26 -5.36 10.72
CA VAL A 56 -0.87 -4.43 10.67
C VAL A 56 -1.96 -4.94 9.75
N LEU A 57 -3.17 -4.45 9.95
CA LEU A 57 -4.25 -4.66 9.00
C LEU A 57 -4.29 -3.48 8.02
N GLU A 58 -4.02 -3.75 6.74
CA GLU A 58 -4.13 -2.77 5.66
C GLU A 58 -5.54 -2.77 5.10
N LEU A 59 -6.19 -1.60 5.10
CA LEU A 59 -7.53 -1.35 4.58
C LEU A 59 -7.42 -0.55 3.29
N ALA A 60 -8.04 -1.03 2.21
CA ALA A 60 -8.02 -0.36 0.92
C ALA A 60 -9.30 0.44 0.69
N LEU A 61 -9.17 1.70 0.25
CA LEU A 61 -10.23 2.63 -0.16
C LEU A 61 -11.28 2.89 0.92
N GLN A 62 -12.29 2.01 1.06
CA GLN A 62 -13.40 2.21 2.00
C GLN A 62 -14.23 0.95 2.22
N GLY A 63 -15.13 1.04 3.20
CA GLY A 63 -16.20 0.05 3.40
C GLY A 63 -15.90 -0.99 4.46
N ALA A 64 -14.68 -1.04 5.02
CA ALA A 64 -14.38 -1.98 6.09
C ALA A 64 -15.14 -1.62 7.38
N ARG A 65 -15.72 -2.64 8.04
CA ARG A 65 -16.41 -2.50 9.32
C ARG A 65 -16.07 -3.67 10.22
N PHE A 66 -15.86 -3.36 11.49
CA PHE A 66 -15.49 -4.34 12.51
C PHE A 66 -16.35 -4.15 13.75
N ARG A 67 -16.59 -5.23 14.49
CA ARG A 67 -17.14 -5.19 15.84
C ARG A 67 -16.03 -5.47 16.85
N VAL A 68 -15.93 -4.65 17.87
CA VAL A 68 -15.01 -4.87 18.99
C VAL A 68 -15.54 -5.98 19.88
N VAL A 69 -14.75 -7.03 20.12
CA VAL A 69 -15.15 -8.18 20.97
C VAL A 69 -14.53 -8.14 22.36
N ALA A 70 -13.53 -7.30 22.57
CA ALA A 70 -12.91 -7.03 23.87
C ALA A 70 -12.56 -5.55 24.00
N ASP A 71 -12.60 -4.99 25.21
CA ASP A 71 -12.11 -3.62 25.44
C ASP A 71 -10.63 -3.54 25.13
N GLY A 72 -10.17 -2.38 24.63
CA GLY A 72 -8.75 -2.24 24.33
C GLY A 72 -8.38 -1.00 23.54
N TRP A 73 -7.16 -0.95 23.04
CA TRP A 73 -6.60 0.14 22.27
C TRP A 73 -6.39 -0.23 20.80
N LEU A 74 -6.71 0.68 19.93
CA LEU A 74 -6.41 0.58 18.49
C LEU A 74 -5.77 1.87 18.01
N ALA A 75 -4.85 1.74 17.06
CA ALA A 75 -4.23 2.87 16.37
C ALA A 75 -4.50 2.81 14.88
N VAL A 76 -4.71 3.98 14.26
CA VAL A 76 -4.91 4.13 12.82
C VAL A 76 -3.95 5.15 12.26
N ALA A 77 -3.31 4.84 11.14
CA ALA A 77 -2.52 5.77 10.35
C ALA A 77 -2.79 5.57 8.86
N GLY A 78 -2.27 6.46 8.01
CA GLY A 78 -2.48 6.39 6.58
C GLY A 78 -3.73 7.13 6.12
N ALA A 79 -4.46 6.57 5.17
CA ALA A 79 -5.64 7.18 4.58
C ALA A 79 -6.71 7.53 5.62
N SER A 80 -7.36 8.67 5.42
CA SER A 80 -8.51 9.07 6.25
C SER A 80 -9.80 8.44 5.73
N MET A 81 -10.40 7.59 6.56
CA MET A 81 -11.61 6.81 6.22
C MET A 81 -12.71 6.92 7.29
N GLY A 82 -12.80 8.04 7.99
CA GLY A 82 -13.77 8.29 9.05
C GLY A 82 -13.23 8.13 10.47
N TRP A 83 -12.00 7.64 10.61
CA TRP A 83 -11.21 7.71 11.82
C TRP A 83 -10.04 8.67 11.60
N PRO A 84 -9.72 9.57 12.55
CA PRO A 84 -8.58 10.47 12.40
C PRO A 84 -7.27 9.67 12.25
N PRO A 85 -6.54 9.80 11.14
CA PRO A 85 -5.26 9.10 10.99
C PRO A 85 -4.22 9.68 11.96
N GLY A 86 -3.25 8.84 12.34
CA GLY A 86 -2.21 9.24 13.30
C GLY A 86 -2.68 9.28 14.73
N THR A 87 -3.74 8.56 15.07
CA THR A 87 -4.31 8.54 16.42
C THR A 87 -4.47 7.11 16.95
N ALA A 88 -4.31 6.99 18.27
CA ALA A 88 -4.73 5.80 19.00
C ALA A 88 -5.85 6.18 19.98
N ARG A 89 -6.82 5.30 20.13
CA ARG A 89 -7.89 5.48 21.11
C ARG A 89 -8.33 4.18 21.74
N ARG A 90 -8.94 4.26 22.90
CA ARG A 90 -9.62 3.14 23.52
C ARG A 90 -10.93 2.84 22.77
N VAL A 91 -11.20 1.57 22.57
CA VAL A 91 -12.44 1.04 22.00
C VAL A 91 -13.08 0.09 22.99
N MET A 92 -14.40 0.01 22.97
CA MET A 92 -15.16 -0.76 23.95
C MET A 92 -15.83 -1.96 23.29
N ARG A 93 -15.93 -3.06 24.00
CA ARG A 93 -16.66 -4.26 23.57
C ARG A 93 -18.06 -3.91 23.07
N GLY A 94 -18.43 -4.41 21.92
CA GLY A 94 -19.70 -4.15 21.25
C GLY A 94 -19.68 -2.90 20.36
N GLU A 95 -18.66 -2.06 20.45
CA GLU A 95 -18.50 -0.90 19.56
C GLU A 95 -18.33 -1.37 18.12
N GLU A 96 -18.93 -0.64 17.18
CA GLU A 96 -18.75 -0.86 15.76
C GLU A 96 -17.82 0.20 15.16
N LEU A 97 -16.74 -0.25 14.55
CA LEU A 97 -15.76 0.58 13.90
C LEU A 97 -16.07 0.60 12.40
N ALA A 98 -16.25 1.78 11.81
CA ALA A 98 -16.60 1.93 10.42
C ALA A 98 -15.57 2.79 9.67
N PHE A 99 -14.92 2.19 8.68
CA PHE A 99 -13.96 2.84 7.77
C PHE A 99 -14.63 3.07 6.41
N THR A 100 -15.74 3.80 6.42
CA THR A 100 -16.63 3.92 5.27
C THR A 100 -16.57 5.26 4.58
N ARG A 101 -16.01 6.27 5.24
CA ARG A 101 -15.98 7.66 4.74
C ARG A 101 -14.59 8.02 4.25
N HIS A 102 -14.31 7.69 3.00
CA HIS A 102 -13.09 8.10 2.34
C HIS A 102 -12.98 9.63 2.26
N GLN A 103 -11.88 10.19 2.76
CA GLN A 103 -11.57 11.62 2.75
C GLN A 103 -10.26 11.92 2.01
N SER A 104 -9.21 11.15 2.26
CA SER A 104 -7.91 11.29 1.60
C SER A 104 -7.13 9.98 1.64
N GLY A 105 -6.20 9.78 0.70
CA GLY A 105 -5.39 8.58 0.61
C GLY A 105 -6.14 7.39 0.01
N VAL A 106 -5.53 6.21 0.05
CA VAL A 106 -6.06 4.95 -0.49
C VAL A 106 -5.95 3.83 0.53
N TYR A 107 -4.84 3.78 1.28
CA TYR A 107 -4.53 2.71 2.24
C TYR A 107 -4.46 3.25 3.66
N ALA A 108 -5.26 2.69 4.56
CA ALA A 108 -5.18 2.91 6.00
C ALA A 108 -4.65 1.67 6.70
N TYR A 109 -3.97 1.88 7.81
CA TYR A 109 -3.35 0.84 8.62
C TYR A 109 -3.93 0.84 10.02
N LEU A 110 -4.44 -0.32 10.44
CA LEU A 110 -4.99 -0.54 11.76
C LEU A 110 -4.03 -1.43 12.55
N ALA A 111 -3.50 -0.92 13.65
CA ALA A 111 -2.63 -1.64 14.57
C ALA A 111 -3.35 -1.99 15.87
N ALA A 112 -3.00 -3.12 16.44
CA ALA A 112 -3.45 -3.58 17.77
C ALA A 112 -2.23 -3.86 18.68
N PRO A 113 -2.38 -3.92 19.99
CA PRO A 113 -1.27 -4.15 20.92
C PRO A 113 -0.48 -5.42 20.61
N GLY A 114 0.84 -5.26 20.47
CA GLY A 114 1.77 -6.32 20.09
C GLY A 114 1.72 -6.76 18.62
N GLY A 115 0.90 -6.10 17.78
CA GLY A 115 0.61 -6.49 16.41
C GLY A 115 -0.47 -7.56 16.30
N TRP A 116 -0.97 -7.76 15.09
CA TRP A 116 -2.00 -8.78 14.84
C TRP A 116 -1.40 -10.17 14.67
N VAL A 117 -2.14 -11.17 15.11
CA VAL A 117 -1.81 -12.58 14.87
C VAL A 117 -2.27 -12.96 13.46
N ALA A 118 -1.33 -13.35 12.62
CA ALA A 118 -1.62 -13.71 11.24
C ALA A 118 -0.77 -14.92 10.81
N PRO A 119 -1.29 -15.76 9.88
CA PRO A 119 -0.49 -16.83 9.29
C PRO A 119 0.69 -16.26 8.48
N GLU A 120 1.85 -16.87 8.61
CA GLU A 120 3.03 -16.53 7.82
C GLU A 120 3.25 -17.52 6.68
N ILE A 121 3.64 -16.98 5.53
CA ILE A 121 4.06 -17.74 4.35
C ILE A 121 5.42 -17.19 3.91
N LEU A 122 6.42 -18.06 3.84
CA LEU A 122 7.80 -17.69 3.47
C LEU A 122 8.38 -16.58 4.37
N GLY A 123 8.07 -16.64 5.69
CA GLY A 123 8.58 -15.71 6.70
C GLY A 123 7.91 -14.33 6.72
N SER A 124 6.70 -14.19 6.19
CA SER A 124 5.94 -12.93 6.21
C SER A 124 4.45 -13.20 6.26
N ALA A 125 3.74 -12.38 7.02
CA ALA A 125 2.27 -12.36 7.09
C ALA A 125 1.63 -11.58 5.93
N ALA A 126 2.43 -10.90 5.10
CA ALA A 126 1.90 -10.10 4.00
C ALA A 126 1.08 -10.95 3.02
N VAL A 127 -0.18 -10.61 2.86
CA VAL A 127 -1.11 -11.27 1.95
C VAL A 127 -0.95 -10.70 0.53
N SER A 128 -0.80 -11.59 -0.44
CA SER A 128 -0.89 -11.30 -1.87
C SER A 128 -1.89 -12.26 -2.51
N VAL A 129 -3.16 -11.86 -2.55
CA VAL A 129 -4.27 -12.72 -2.98
C VAL A 129 -4.06 -13.26 -4.41
N ARG A 130 -3.63 -12.41 -5.33
CA ARG A 130 -3.40 -12.80 -6.74
C ARG A 130 -2.26 -13.80 -6.91
N SER A 131 -1.30 -13.80 -6.00
CA SER A 131 -0.17 -14.74 -6.00
C SER A 131 -0.45 -16.01 -5.19
N GLY A 132 -1.66 -16.16 -4.63
CA GLY A 132 -2.01 -17.31 -3.80
C GLY A 132 -1.31 -17.32 -2.43
N LEU A 133 -0.78 -16.18 -1.99
CA LEU A 133 -0.09 -16.03 -0.71
C LEU A 133 -1.05 -15.48 0.34
N GLY A 134 -1.75 -16.37 1.00
CA GLY A 134 -2.78 -16.01 1.97
C GLY A 134 -4.11 -15.58 1.34
N ARG A 135 -5.04 -15.13 2.19
CA ARG A 135 -6.34 -14.59 1.80
C ARG A 135 -6.64 -13.28 2.51
N GLY A 136 -7.45 -12.45 1.90
CA GLY A 136 -8.06 -11.32 2.59
C GLY A 136 -9.01 -11.77 3.68
N LEU A 137 -9.32 -10.87 4.61
CA LEU A 137 -10.32 -11.10 5.62
C LEU A 137 -11.71 -11.26 5.00
N ALA A 138 -12.55 -12.05 5.64
CA ALA A 138 -13.92 -12.30 5.25
C ALA A 138 -14.88 -11.95 6.39
N LYS A 139 -16.16 -11.72 6.06
CA LYS A 139 -17.21 -11.52 7.05
C LYS A 139 -17.27 -12.69 8.03
N GLY A 140 -17.28 -12.38 9.30
CA GLY A 140 -17.35 -13.36 10.40
C GLY A 140 -15.97 -13.83 10.89
N ASP A 141 -14.87 -13.45 10.24
CA ASP A 141 -13.54 -13.70 10.80
C ASP A 141 -13.40 -12.97 12.14
N VAL A 142 -12.87 -13.68 13.16
CA VAL A 142 -12.44 -13.07 14.42
C VAL A 142 -10.93 -12.99 14.41
N ILE A 143 -10.42 -11.79 14.64
CA ILE A 143 -8.99 -11.50 14.57
C ILE A 143 -8.43 -11.16 15.95
N SER A 144 -7.22 -11.63 16.20
CA SER A 144 -6.55 -11.58 17.50
C SER A 144 -5.26 -10.76 17.44
N CYS A 145 -4.86 -10.20 18.58
CA CYS A 145 -3.57 -9.54 18.76
C CYS A 145 -2.68 -10.31 19.75
N HIS A 146 -1.39 -9.96 19.77
CA HIS A 146 -0.39 -10.68 20.56
C HIS A 146 -0.36 -10.29 22.05
N LEU A 147 -0.71 -9.04 22.38
CA LEU A 147 -0.78 -8.54 23.75
C LEU A 147 -2.22 -8.32 24.17
N ASP A 148 -2.45 -8.24 25.49
CA ASP A 148 -3.75 -7.85 26.05
C ASP A 148 -4.18 -6.49 25.47
N PRO A 149 -5.34 -6.41 24.80
CA PRO A 149 -5.78 -5.18 24.15
C PRO A 149 -5.89 -3.97 25.09
N GLU A 150 -6.14 -4.18 26.39
CA GLU A 150 -6.22 -3.12 27.39
C GLU A 150 -4.84 -2.61 27.85
N HIS A 151 -3.77 -3.37 27.61
CA HIS A 151 -2.43 -3.09 28.12
C HIS A 151 -1.37 -3.04 27.00
N PRO A 152 -1.41 -2.03 26.12
CA PRO A 152 -0.34 -1.82 25.14
C PRO A 152 0.97 -1.50 25.86
N GLU A 153 2.10 -1.85 25.30
CA GLU A 153 3.43 -1.51 25.88
C GLU A 153 3.61 0.00 26.06
N ARG A 154 3.05 0.77 25.16
CA ARG A 154 3.00 2.22 25.18
C ARG A 154 1.77 2.68 24.40
N CYS A 155 1.18 3.78 24.81
CA CYS A 155 0.14 4.42 24.04
C CYS A 155 0.43 5.92 23.92
N SER A 156 0.60 6.38 22.68
CA SER A 156 0.62 7.79 22.33
C SER A 156 -0.72 8.16 21.69
N ALA A 157 -1.42 9.15 22.22
CA ALA A 157 -2.70 9.55 21.65
C ALA A 157 -2.58 10.06 20.21
N GLU A 158 -1.43 10.67 19.87
CA GLU A 158 -1.15 11.23 18.55
C GLU A 158 0.34 11.03 18.19
N ASP A 159 0.59 10.80 16.91
CA ASP A 159 1.92 10.93 16.30
C ASP A 159 1.84 11.95 15.16
N ALA A 160 2.48 13.10 15.35
CA ALA A 160 2.49 14.21 14.39
C ALA A 160 3.03 13.79 12.99
N ARG A 161 3.85 12.73 12.92
CA ARG A 161 4.36 12.20 11.65
C ARG A 161 3.31 11.39 10.89
N SER A 162 2.32 10.87 11.57
CA SER A 162 1.29 10.00 11.02
C SER A 162 -0.02 10.71 10.69
N ALA A 163 -0.17 11.99 11.07
CA ALA A 163 -1.27 12.86 10.64
C ALA A 163 -1.12 13.34 9.17
N ALA A 164 -0.46 12.54 8.33
CA ALA A 164 -0.20 12.90 6.95
C ALA A 164 -1.52 13.09 6.18
N THR A 165 -1.70 14.27 5.62
CA THR A 165 -2.71 14.52 4.61
C THR A 165 -2.16 14.04 3.27
N TYR A 166 -2.89 13.18 2.58
CA TYR A 166 -2.51 12.69 1.26
C TYR A 166 -3.14 13.58 0.18
N PRO A 167 -2.35 14.43 -0.51
CA PRO A 167 -2.86 15.27 -1.57
C PRO A 167 -3.30 14.41 -2.77
N ARG A 168 -4.40 14.83 -3.42
CA ARG A 168 -4.86 14.19 -4.66
C ARG A 168 -3.89 14.32 -5.82
N ASN A 169 -3.08 15.38 -5.79
CA ASN A 169 -2.16 15.72 -6.86
C ASN A 169 -0.76 15.80 -6.29
N ILE A 170 0.13 14.97 -6.79
CA ILE A 170 1.50 14.89 -6.30
C ILE A 170 2.52 15.10 -7.40
N GLU A 171 3.72 15.45 -6.99
CA GLU A 171 4.91 15.42 -7.82
C GLU A 171 5.93 14.51 -7.15
N VAL A 172 6.55 13.63 -7.94
CA VAL A 172 7.52 12.66 -7.45
C VAL A 172 8.77 12.65 -8.32
N ARG A 173 9.92 12.62 -7.68
CA ARG A 173 11.19 12.41 -8.37
C ARG A 173 11.33 10.97 -8.78
N VAL A 174 12.02 10.75 -9.88
CA VAL A 174 12.24 9.41 -10.42
C VAL A 174 13.68 9.21 -10.88
N TRP A 175 14.06 7.96 -11.00
CA TRP A 175 15.35 7.54 -11.53
C TRP A 175 15.18 7.01 -12.95
N ARG A 176 16.23 7.09 -13.78
CA ARG A 176 16.21 6.53 -15.14
C ARG A 176 16.01 5.02 -15.08
N GLY A 177 15.04 4.53 -15.83
CA GLY A 177 14.78 3.10 -15.98
C GLY A 177 15.80 2.41 -16.90
N PRO A 178 15.82 1.07 -16.90
CA PRO A 178 16.74 0.30 -17.74
C PRO A 178 16.63 0.65 -19.23
N GLN A 179 15.42 0.87 -19.73
CA GLN A 179 15.18 1.17 -21.13
C GLN A 179 15.10 2.67 -21.44
N TRP A 180 15.53 3.54 -20.51
CA TRP A 180 15.50 4.99 -20.68
C TRP A 180 16.02 5.48 -22.04
N ARG A 181 17.15 4.91 -22.50
CA ARG A 181 17.81 5.32 -23.74
C ARG A 181 17.09 4.86 -25.01
N GLU A 182 16.22 3.86 -24.89
CA GLU A 182 15.46 3.30 -26.00
C GLU A 182 14.22 4.15 -26.34
N PHE A 183 13.72 4.93 -25.38
CA PHE A 183 12.64 5.88 -25.62
C PHE A 183 13.14 7.09 -26.40
N SER A 184 12.37 7.52 -27.39
CA SER A 184 12.64 8.74 -28.14
C SER A 184 12.57 9.98 -27.25
N GLU A 185 13.14 11.07 -27.69
CA GLU A 185 13.05 12.37 -27.00
C GLU A 185 11.58 12.79 -26.83
N VAL A 186 10.77 12.67 -27.88
CA VAL A 186 9.32 12.94 -27.83
C VAL A 186 8.63 12.10 -26.78
N ALA A 187 8.96 10.82 -26.64
CA ALA A 187 8.39 9.95 -25.61
C ALA A 187 8.73 10.44 -24.19
N ARG A 188 9.98 10.82 -23.97
CA ARG A 188 10.45 11.36 -22.68
C ARG A 188 9.83 12.71 -22.35
N GLU A 189 9.77 13.62 -23.33
CA GLU A 189 9.11 14.92 -23.20
C GLU A 189 7.61 14.75 -22.87
N THR A 190 6.91 13.85 -23.57
CA THR A 190 5.50 13.52 -23.29
C THR A 190 5.34 13.00 -21.87
N PHE A 191 6.21 12.08 -21.46
CA PHE A 191 6.15 11.49 -20.12
C PHE A 191 6.31 12.53 -19.01
N PHE A 192 7.35 13.37 -19.07
CA PHE A 192 7.61 14.40 -18.07
C PHE A 192 6.77 15.66 -18.25
N GLY A 193 6.32 15.96 -19.46
CA GLY A 193 5.43 17.09 -19.74
C GLY A 193 4.03 16.90 -19.16
N THR A 194 3.59 15.66 -19.00
CA THR A 194 2.22 15.30 -18.62
C THR A 194 2.03 15.22 -17.11
N ARG A 195 0.87 15.66 -16.65
CA ARG A 195 0.33 15.34 -15.33
C ARG A 195 -0.64 14.16 -15.50
N TRP A 196 -0.20 12.98 -15.10
CA TRP A 196 -0.90 11.71 -15.32
C TRP A 196 -2.04 11.53 -14.36
N THR A 197 -3.21 11.12 -14.85
CA THR A 197 -4.38 10.83 -14.01
C THR A 197 -4.35 9.37 -13.55
N VAL A 198 -4.53 9.14 -12.25
CA VAL A 198 -4.70 7.79 -11.69
C VAL A 198 -6.05 7.22 -12.13
N SER A 199 -6.03 6.09 -12.83
CA SER A 199 -7.25 5.43 -13.31
C SER A 199 -8.00 4.72 -12.17
N SER A 200 -9.19 4.19 -12.47
CA SER A 200 -9.92 3.32 -11.53
C SER A 200 -9.28 1.93 -11.36
N HIS A 201 -8.33 1.57 -12.22
CA HIS A 201 -7.61 0.30 -12.15
C HIS A 201 -6.35 0.45 -11.31
N ILE A 202 -6.56 0.49 -9.99
CA ILE A 202 -5.50 0.50 -9.00
C ILE A 202 -5.69 -0.70 -8.07
N ASP A 203 -4.60 -1.37 -7.78
CA ASP A 203 -4.53 -2.41 -6.78
C ASP A 203 -3.08 -2.56 -6.26
N ARG A 204 -2.84 -3.57 -5.45
CA ARG A 204 -1.51 -3.86 -4.92
C ARG A 204 -0.51 -4.33 -5.98
N MET A 205 -0.97 -4.69 -7.19
CA MET A 205 -0.09 -5.04 -8.32
C MET A 205 0.44 -3.82 -9.06
N GLY A 206 -0.38 -2.77 -9.20
CA GLY A 206 0.03 -1.58 -9.94
C GLY A 206 -0.98 -0.45 -9.94
N VAL A 207 -0.47 0.73 -10.22
CA VAL A 207 -1.26 1.94 -10.46
C VAL A 207 -1.20 2.26 -11.95
N ARG A 208 -2.32 2.08 -12.64
CA ARG A 208 -2.44 2.45 -14.07
C ARG A 208 -2.73 3.94 -14.18
N LEU A 209 -1.98 4.60 -15.04
CA LEU A 209 -2.11 6.03 -15.31
C LEU A 209 -2.70 6.27 -16.69
N THR A 210 -3.50 7.32 -16.83
CA THR A 210 -4.11 7.74 -18.09
C THR A 210 -3.66 9.14 -18.47
N GLY A 211 -3.49 9.36 -19.79
CA GLY A 211 -3.02 10.61 -20.38
C GLY A 211 -2.71 10.43 -21.87
N PRO A 212 -1.88 11.27 -22.46
CA PRO A 212 -1.44 11.10 -23.86
C PRO A 212 -0.70 9.78 -24.07
N THR A 213 -0.84 9.20 -25.24
CA THR A 213 -0.11 7.98 -25.61
C THR A 213 1.38 8.27 -25.73
N ILE A 214 2.20 7.47 -25.05
CA ILE A 214 3.66 7.55 -25.16
C ILE A 214 4.12 6.66 -26.31
N PRO A 215 4.93 7.16 -27.25
CA PRO A 215 5.56 6.32 -28.27
C PRO A 215 6.43 5.23 -27.61
N VAL A 216 6.11 3.97 -27.88
CA VAL A 216 6.83 2.82 -27.32
C VAL A 216 8.01 2.47 -28.22
N PRO A 217 9.18 2.08 -27.69
CA PRO A 217 10.29 1.58 -28.49
C PRO A 217 9.85 0.43 -29.38
N PRO A 218 10.32 0.38 -30.66
CA PRO A 218 9.84 -0.60 -31.63
C PRO A 218 10.35 -2.03 -31.38
N ALA A 219 11.32 -2.21 -30.51
CA ALA A 219 11.91 -3.51 -30.24
C ALA A 219 11.04 -4.36 -29.29
N THR A 220 10.80 -5.61 -29.66
CA THR A 220 10.34 -6.64 -28.72
C THR A 220 11.48 -6.94 -27.76
N MET A 221 11.24 -6.73 -26.46
CA MET A 221 12.24 -7.09 -25.45
C MET A 221 11.89 -8.41 -24.78
N PRO A 222 12.87 -9.22 -24.41
CA PRO A 222 12.64 -10.41 -23.59
C PRO A 222 12.09 -10.01 -22.23
N SER A 223 11.35 -10.91 -21.60
CA SER A 223 10.91 -10.68 -20.21
C SER A 223 12.13 -10.58 -19.29
N GLU A 224 12.16 -9.55 -18.48
CA GLU A 224 13.23 -9.28 -17.53
C GLU A 224 12.67 -8.98 -16.12
N PRO A 225 13.48 -8.97 -15.05
CA PRO A 225 13.00 -8.66 -13.71
C PRO A 225 12.30 -7.30 -13.65
N VAL A 226 11.17 -7.26 -12.96
CA VAL A 226 10.39 -6.05 -12.67
C VAL A 226 10.42 -5.81 -11.16
N LEU A 227 10.75 -4.61 -10.72
CA LEU A 227 10.78 -4.22 -9.30
C LEU A 227 9.56 -3.34 -8.98
N PRO A 228 9.06 -3.36 -7.72
CA PRO A 228 8.19 -2.29 -7.27
C PRO A 228 8.81 -0.93 -7.56
N GLY A 229 8.01 0.03 -8.01
CA GLY A 229 8.52 1.33 -8.46
C GLY A 229 8.86 1.42 -9.94
N SER A 230 8.98 0.30 -10.66
CA SER A 230 9.16 0.35 -12.11
C SER A 230 7.95 0.98 -12.78
N VAL A 231 8.18 2.02 -13.61
CA VAL A 231 7.15 2.60 -14.47
C VAL A 231 7.28 2.00 -15.85
N GLN A 232 6.40 1.07 -16.13
CA GLN A 232 6.33 0.35 -17.40
C GLN A 232 5.43 1.10 -18.38
N ILE A 233 5.83 1.18 -19.65
CA ILE A 233 4.96 1.67 -20.72
C ILE A 233 4.37 0.47 -21.45
N THR A 234 3.06 0.34 -21.40
CA THR A 234 2.33 -0.77 -22.06
C THR A 234 2.42 -0.64 -23.59
N GLY A 235 2.06 -1.69 -24.32
CA GLY A 235 1.97 -1.62 -25.78
C GLY A 235 1.00 -0.56 -26.31
N GLY A 236 0.03 -0.13 -25.48
CA GLY A 236 -0.87 0.99 -25.78
C GLY A 236 -0.30 2.36 -25.45
N GLY A 237 0.92 2.46 -24.94
CA GLY A 237 1.56 3.74 -24.58
C GLY A 237 1.11 4.31 -23.24
N GLU A 238 0.47 3.50 -22.38
CA GLU A 238 0.01 3.93 -21.05
C GLU A 238 1.04 3.58 -19.98
N PRO A 239 1.38 4.49 -19.05
CA PRO A 239 2.24 4.18 -17.92
C PRO A 239 1.52 3.34 -16.87
N VAL A 240 2.23 2.35 -16.32
CA VAL A 240 1.81 1.55 -15.17
C VAL A 240 2.93 1.54 -14.14
N VAL A 241 2.66 2.04 -12.94
CA VAL A 241 3.60 1.97 -11.81
C VAL A 241 3.42 0.62 -11.14
N THR A 242 4.45 -0.22 -11.17
CA THR A 242 4.43 -1.53 -10.51
C THR A 242 4.47 -1.35 -9.00
N MET A 243 3.57 -2.03 -8.28
CA MET A 243 3.45 -1.97 -6.82
C MET A 243 3.93 -3.27 -6.15
N ARG A 244 3.68 -3.41 -4.84
CA ARG A 244 4.25 -4.45 -3.96
C ARG A 244 3.93 -5.87 -4.38
N ASP A 245 2.73 -6.12 -4.93
CA ASP A 245 2.31 -7.45 -5.42
C ASP A 245 2.46 -7.58 -6.94
N GLY A 246 3.13 -6.63 -7.59
CA GLY A 246 3.34 -6.62 -9.03
C GLY A 246 4.14 -7.81 -9.55
N PRO A 247 4.12 -8.03 -10.86
CA PRO A 247 4.79 -9.16 -11.49
C PRO A 247 6.30 -9.13 -11.18
N THR A 248 6.88 -10.32 -11.06
CA THR A 248 8.33 -10.47 -10.82
C THR A 248 9.15 -10.35 -12.09
N VAL A 249 8.52 -10.64 -13.24
CA VAL A 249 9.10 -10.51 -14.59
C VAL A 249 8.08 -9.87 -15.52
N GLY A 250 8.55 -9.15 -16.54
CA GLY A 250 7.71 -8.52 -17.55
C GLY A 250 8.48 -8.08 -18.77
N GLY A 251 7.78 -7.92 -19.89
CA GLY A 251 8.36 -7.56 -21.19
C GLY A 251 8.03 -6.12 -21.64
N TYR A 252 7.44 -5.29 -20.78
CA TYR A 252 7.23 -3.88 -21.10
C TYR A 252 8.48 -3.05 -20.77
N PRO A 253 8.86 -2.11 -21.63
CA PRO A 253 9.98 -1.21 -21.37
C PRO A 253 9.69 -0.31 -20.17
N LYS A 254 10.70 -0.15 -19.30
CA LYS A 254 10.66 0.66 -18.08
C LYS A 254 11.36 1.99 -18.34
N ILE A 255 10.56 3.05 -18.42
CA ILE A 255 11.09 4.40 -18.72
C ILE A 255 11.80 5.01 -17.50
N VAL A 256 11.23 4.85 -16.32
CA VAL A 256 11.76 5.35 -15.04
C VAL A 256 11.49 4.36 -13.92
N TRP A 257 12.11 4.64 -12.77
CA TRP A 257 11.92 3.89 -11.53
C TRP A 257 11.73 4.87 -10.36
N LEU A 258 10.82 4.52 -9.44
CA LEU A 258 10.53 5.22 -8.20
C LEU A 258 11.23 4.54 -7.03
N ASP A 259 11.77 5.31 -6.12
CA ASP A 259 12.20 4.81 -4.82
C ASP A 259 11.00 4.43 -3.92
N ASP A 260 11.29 3.88 -2.74
CA ASP A 260 10.25 3.43 -1.82
C ASP A 260 9.37 4.57 -1.33
N GLU A 261 9.91 5.76 -1.07
CA GLU A 261 9.13 6.93 -0.64
C GLU A 261 8.16 7.39 -1.74
N ALA A 262 8.65 7.54 -2.96
CA ALA A 262 7.82 7.90 -4.10
C ALA A 262 6.73 6.84 -4.39
N CYS A 263 7.06 5.54 -4.24
CA CYS A 263 6.09 4.46 -4.33
C CYS A 263 4.97 4.59 -3.28
N CYS A 264 5.31 4.83 -2.02
CA CYS A 264 4.33 5.03 -0.95
C CYS A 264 3.41 6.21 -1.27
N ARG A 265 3.96 7.32 -1.74
CA ARG A 265 3.19 8.51 -2.12
C ARG A 265 2.26 8.25 -3.29
N VAL A 266 2.72 7.55 -4.33
CA VAL A 266 1.89 7.17 -5.49
C VAL A 266 0.77 6.21 -5.07
N ALA A 267 1.06 5.24 -4.19
CA ALA A 267 0.06 4.31 -3.67
C ALA A 267 -1.12 5.01 -2.99
N GLN A 268 -0.89 6.17 -2.40
CA GLN A 268 -1.92 6.95 -1.69
C GLN A 268 -2.70 7.93 -2.57
N VAL A 269 -2.41 8.01 -3.88
CA VAL A 269 -3.18 8.86 -4.80
C VAL A 269 -4.47 8.14 -5.22
N PRO A 270 -5.66 8.67 -4.87
CA PRO A 270 -6.92 8.02 -5.21
C PRO A 270 -7.24 8.13 -6.71
N PRO A 271 -8.13 7.28 -7.24
CA PRO A 271 -8.63 7.41 -8.60
C PRO A 271 -9.10 8.84 -8.93
N GLY A 272 -8.71 9.33 -10.11
CA GLY A 272 -8.94 10.70 -10.55
C GLY A 272 -8.01 11.74 -9.91
N GLY A 273 -7.10 11.35 -9.02
CA GLY A 273 -5.97 12.15 -8.60
C GLY A 273 -4.86 12.13 -9.66
N THR A 274 -3.81 12.94 -9.49
CA THR A 274 -2.78 13.06 -10.51
C THR A 274 -1.37 12.90 -9.97
N VAL A 275 -0.51 12.36 -10.83
CA VAL A 275 0.93 12.20 -10.59
C VAL A 275 1.71 12.94 -11.68
N LYS A 276 2.63 13.78 -11.27
CA LYS A 276 3.63 14.40 -12.15
C LYS A 276 5.00 13.82 -11.81
N PHE A 277 5.65 13.23 -12.79
CA PHE A 277 7.01 12.77 -12.62
C PHE A 277 7.99 13.92 -12.87
N LEU A 278 8.96 14.07 -11.99
CA LEU A 278 10.04 15.04 -12.12
C LEU A 278 11.27 14.31 -12.63
N PRO A 279 11.98 14.89 -13.63
CA PRO A 279 13.17 14.25 -14.18
C PRO A 279 14.21 13.98 -13.08
N PRO A 280 15.06 12.96 -13.24
CA PRO A 280 16.19 12.73 -12.37
C PRO A 280 17.14 13.93 -12.44
N ASP A 281 17.80 14.23 -11.33
CA ASP A 281 18.90 15.21 -11.33
C ASP A 281 20.00 14.74 -12.32
N GLU A 282 20.65 15.68 -13.04
CA GLU A 282 21.68 15.40 -14.05
C GLU A 282 22.94 14.73 -13.44
#